data_8f352a7124e7821c757fbd21d03c8f08
#
_entry.id   8f352a7124e7821c757fbd21d03c8f08
#
_cell.length_a   1.000
_cell.length_b   1.000
_cell.length_c   1.000
_cell.angle_alpha   90.00
_cell.angle_beta   90.00
_cell.angle_gamma   90.00
#
_symmetry.space_group_name_H-M   'P 1'
#
loop_
_entity.id
_entity.type
_entity.pdbx_description
1 polymer ?
#
loop_
_entity_poly.entity_id
_entity_poly.type
_entity_poly.pdbx_seq_one_letter_code
_entity_poly.pdbx_strand_id
1 'polypeptide(L)'
;MNMNRRDFLRLTSVSSVLLPNAVALAQQSTVDANTQFGQIRGIKAGEVNIFKGIPYGASTAGENRFMPPKDPIPWREYREAFEYGPAAPQSNPATGSQQDGFESEDCLVLNIWTRGINDGGKRPVMFWCHGGGFRTLSGSSPRYDGTNLTMRGDVVVVTINHRLNMMGFTHFGDMGHDQFESSGTVGMQDIVHALKWVQNNIEQ
;
A
#
# COMPACT_ATOMS: atom_id res chain seq x y z
N MET A 1 -72.07 -1.23 28.35
CA MET A 1 -70.92 -0.60 29.00
C MET A 1 -70.08 0.05 27.93
N ASN A 2 -70.30 1.33 27.66
CA ASN A 2 -69.63 2.06 26.54
C ASN A 2 -68.31 2.62 27.01
N MET A 3 -67.23 2.04 26.51
CA MET A 3 -65.88 2.52 26.78
C MET A 3 -65.60 3.77 25.95
N ASN A 4 -65.25 4.89 26.59
CA ASN A 4 -65.14 6.19 25.96
C ASN A 4 -63.76 6.35 25.32
N ARG A 5 -63.66 7.01 24.17
CA ARG A 5 -62.44 7.20 23.40
C ARG A 5 -61.26 7.88 24.16
N ARG A 6 -61.50 8.42 25.32
CA ARG A 6 -60.49 9.02 26.18
C ARG A 6 -59.69 8.04 27.05
N ASP A 7 -60.18 6.83 27.24
CA ASP A 7 -59.52 5.81 28.08
C ASP A 7 -58.51 4.96 27.29
N PHE A 8 -58.59 5.02 25.97
CA PHE A 8 -57.63 4.30 25.09
C PHE A 8 -56.27 5.00 24.95
N LEU A 9 -56.15 6.27 25.37
CA LEU A 9 -54.89 7.04 25.22
C LEU A 9 -54.01 7.08 26.49
N ARG A 10 -54.32 6.27 27.51
CA ARG A 10 -53.56 6.26 28.76
C ARG A 10 -52.75 4.98 29.05
N LEU A 11 -52.69 4.06 28.11
CA LEU A 11 -51.95 2.80 28.28
C LEU A 11 -51.13 2.51 27.03
N THR A 12 -50.04 3.20 26.83
CA THR A 12 -48.83 2.75 26.11
C THR A 12 -47.80 3.86 26.04
N SER A 13 -47.29 4.31 27.16
CA SER A 13 -45.95 4.92 27.17
C SER A 13 -44.95 3.85 27.70
N VAL A 14 -44.72 2.84 26.85
CA VAL A 14 -43.50 2.07 26.99
C VAL A 14 -42.39 2.94 26.38
N SER A 15 -41.67 3.63 27.24
CA SER A 15 -40.40 4.24 26.88
C SER A 15 -39.42 3.12 26.50
N SER A 16 -39.37 2.78 25.21
CA SER A 16 -38.24 2.06 24.65
C SER A 16 -37.03 3.00 24.74
N VAL A 17 -36.25 2.82 25.79
CA VAL A 17 -34.89 3.34 25.84
C VAL A 17 -34.14 2.61 24.74
N LEU A 18 -34.04 3.27 23.58
CA LEU A 18 -33.08 2.92 22.55
C LEU A 18 -31.69 3.14 23.16
N LEU A 19 -31.12 2.08 23.71
CA LEU A 19 -29.70 2.03 23.97
C LEU A 19 -29.01 2.29 22.60
N PRO A 20 -28.16 3.29 22.45
CA PRO A 20 -27.39 3.41 21.26
C PRO A 20 -26.58 2.12 21.14
N ASN A 21 -26.76 1.38 20.04
CA ASN A 21 -25.83 0.36 19.63
C ASN A 21 -24.47 1.03 19.51
N ALA A 22 -23.68 1.00 20.57
CA ALA A 22 -22.26 1.24 20.50
C ALA A 22 -21.73 0.12 19.60
N VAL A 23 -21.63 0.39 18.30
CA VAL A 23 -20.79 -0.40 17.42
C VAL A 23 -19.39 -0.25 18.03
N ALA A 24 -18.98 -1.24 18.80
CA ALA A 24 -17.61 -1.34 19.24
C ALA A 24 -16.78 -1.39 17.95
N LEU A 25 -16.18 -0.27 17.57
CA LEU A 25 -15.10 -0.23 16.62
C LEU A 25 -14.04 -1.17 17.19
N ALA A 26 -13.99 -2.39 16.67
CA ALA A 26 -12.97 -3.34 17.04
C ALA A 26 -11.65 -2.62 16.78
N GLN A 27 -10.93 -2.30 17.84
CA GLN A 27 -9.66 -1.60 17.77
C GLN A 27 -8.73 -2.49 16.96
N GLN A 28 -8.42 -2.07 15.74
CA GLN A 28 -7.61 -2.83 14.81
C GLN A 28 -6.24 -3.04 15.45
N SER A 29 -5.85 -4.29 15.67
CA SER A 29 -4.56 -4.61 16.25
C SER A 29 -3.46 -4.14 15.31
N THR A 30 -2.51 -3.36 15.83
CA THR A 30 -1.38 -2.84 15.06
C THR A 30 -0.10 -3.57 15.42
N VAL A 31 0.89 -3.48 14.54
CA VAL A 31 2.20 -4.06 14.70
C VAL A 31 3.25 -3.11 14.13
N ASP A 32 4.37 -2.98 14.84
CA ASP A 32 5.46 -2.10 14.45
C ASP A 32 6.65 -2.90 13.90
N ALA A 33 7.33 -2.33 12.90
CA ALA A 33 8.57 -2.85 12.35
C ALA A 33 9.56 -1.70 12.10
N ASN A 34 10.85 -2.03 12.08
CA ASN A 34 11.89 -1.07 11.75
C ASN A 34 12.27 -1.19 10.28
N THR A 35 12.65 -0.07 9.68
CA THR A 35 13.31 -0.02 8.39
C THR A 35 14.57 0.85 8.51
N GLN A 36 15.46 0.77 7.53
CA GLN A 36 16.64 1.64 7.49
C GLN A 36 16.29 3.14 7.42
N PHE A 37 15.03 3.49 7.09
CA PHE A 37 14.57 4.87 6.95
C PHE A 37 13.70 5.36 8.11
N GLY A 38 13.26 4.47 8.99
CA GLY A 38 12.42 4.78 10.15
C GLY A 38 11.46 3.66 10.49
N GLN A 39 10.69 3.84 11.55
CA GLN A 39 9.70 2.86 11.99
C GLN A 39 8.43 2.95 11.17
N ILE A 40 7.81 1.80 10.93
CA ILE A 40 6.51 1.68 10.27
C ILE A 40 5.53 0.95 11.18
N ARG A 41 4.26 1.34 11.09
CA ARG A 41 3.16 0.70 11.82
C ARG A 41 2.17 0.11 10.84
N GLY A 42 2.00 -1.20 10.89
CA GLY A 42 1.07 -1.98 10.08
C GLY A 42 -0.12 -2.50 10.88
N ILE A 43 -0.92 -3.31 10.20
CA ILE A 43 -2.12 -3.96 10.73
C ILE A 43 -1.78 -5.42 11.01
N LYS A 44 -2.22 -5.92 12.15
CA LYS A 44 -2.21 -7.35 12.45
C LYS A 44 -3.60 -7.94 12.17
N ALA A 45 -3.71 -8.71 11.10
CA ALA A 45 -4.93 -9.39 10.69
C ALA A 45 -4.81 -10.89 10.98
N GLY A 46 -5.26 -11.31 12.15
CA GLY A 46 -5.05 -12.69 12.62
C GLY A 46 -3.57 -13.02 12.78
N GLU A 47 -3.07 -13.98 12.00
CA GLU A 47 -1.66 -14.39 12.02
C GLU A 47 -0.78 -13.63 11.02
N VAL A 48 -1.37 -12.75 10.20
CA VAL A 48 -0.63 -12.00 9.16
C VAL A 48 -0.44 -10.56 9.59
N ASN A 49 0.80 -10.08 9.53
CA ASN A 49 1.17 -8.69 9.68
C ASN A 49 1.20 -8.07 8.28
N ILE A 50 0.50 -6.95 8.12
CA ILE A 50 0.28 -6.30 6.82
C ILE A 50 0.78 -4.86 6.89
N PHE A 51 1.68 -4.50 5.99
CA PHE A 51 2.18 -3.15 5.84
C PHE A 51 1.94 -2.70 4.40
N LYS A 52 1.31 -1.55 4.21
CA LYS A 52 0.96 -1.02 2.90
C LYS A 52 1.52 0.38 2.67
N GLY A 53 1.86 0.71 1.43
CA GLY A 53 2.30 2.05 1.07
C GLY A 53 3.63 2.47 1.67
N ILE A 54 4.54 1.53 1.94
CA ILE A 54 5.88 1.82 2.47
C ILE A 54 6.72 2.43 1.35
N PRO A 55 7.27 3.65 1.49
CA PRO A 55 8.15 4.21 0.49
C PRO A 55 9.48 3.45 0.45
N TYR A 56 9.84 2.97 -0.72
CA TYR A 56 11.16 2.43 -1.02
C TYR A 56 12.02 3.41 -1.82
N GLY A 57 11.41 4.46 -2.34
CA GLY A 57 12.08 5.54 -3.06
C GLY A 57 11.48 6.91 -2.72
N ALA A 58 12.23 7.97 -3.03
CA ALA A 58 11.76 9.34 -2.96
C ALA A 58 10.76 9.63 -4.10
N SER A 59 9.98 10.70 -3.95
CA SER A 59 9.10 11.19 -5.02
C SER A 59 9.86 11.39 -6.32
N THR A 60 9.29 10.90 -7.42
CA THR A 60 9.85 11.04 -8.76
C THR A 60 9.32 12.27 -9.49
N ALA A 61 8.59 13.16 -8.79
CA ALA A 61 8.06 14.39 -9.35
C ALA A 61 9.13 15.49 -9.50
N GLY A 62 8.79 16.50 -10.29
CA GLY A 62 9.63 17.71 -10.45
C GLY A 62 11.01 17.40 -11.03
N GLU A 63 12.06 17.81 -10.32
CA GLU A 63 13.46 17.62 -10.73
C GLU A 63 13.90 16.15 -10.77
N ASN A 64 13.18 15.26 -10.10
CA ASN A 64 13.45 13.82 -10.12
C ASN A 64 12.76 13.08 -11.28
N ARG A 65 11.96 13.79 -12.10
CA ARG A 65 11.28 13.18 -13.24
C ARG A 65 12.31 12.70 -14.26
N PHE A 66 12.15 11.47 -14.73
CA PHE A 66 13.06 10.78 -15.66
C PHE A 66 14.46 10.48 -15.10
N MET A 67 14.70 10.79 -13.84
CA MET A 67 15.97 10.51 -13.17
C MET A 67 15.95 9.13 -12.49
N PRO A 68 17.13 8.52 -12.24
CA PRO A 68 17.23 7.31 -11.43
C PRO A 68 16.51 7.49 -10.08
N PRO A 69 15.95 6.40 -9.50
CA PRO A 69 15.33 6.45 -8.19
C PRO A 69 16.35 6.82 -7.12
N LYS A 70 15.89 7.54 -6.11
CA LYS A 70 16.66 7.92 -4.93
C LYS A 70 16.04 7.29 -3.69
N ASP A 71 16.83 7.13 -2.64
CA ASP A 71 16.32 6.68 -1.35
C ASP A 71 15.25 7.62 -0.80
N PRO A 72 14.25 7.11 -0.06
CA PRO A 72 13.27 7.97 0.59
C PRO A 72 13.93 8.81 1.69
N ILE A 73 13.33 9.95 1.98
CA ILE A 73 13.77 10.81 3.10
C ILE A 73 13.49 10.05 4.41
N PRO A 74 14.49 9.82 5.27
CA PRO A 74 14.29 9.18 6.55
C PRO A 74 13.31 9.96 7.44
N TRP A 75 12.48 9.23 8.20
CA TRP A 75 11.51 9.81 9.13
C TRP A 75 11.84 9.43 10.59
N ARG A 76 11.47 10.28 11.53
CA ARG A 76 11.81 10.12 12.95
C ARG A 76 10.70 9.46 13.76
N GLU A 77 9.45 9.77 13.43
CA GLU A 77 8.28 9.17 14.07
C GLU A 77 7.86 7.93 13.28
N TYR A 78 7.03 7.06 13.86
CA TYR A 78 6.53 5.94 13.07
C TYR A 78 5.61 6.44 11.93
N ARG A 79 5.70 5.77 10.80
CA ARG A 79 4.85 6.01 9.64
C ARG A 79 3.75 4.96 9.60
N GLU A 80 2.50 5.40 9.51
CA GLU A 80 1.37 4.50 9.30
C GLU A 80 1.46 3.84 7.93
N ALA A 81 1.36 2.51 7.92
CA ALA A 81 1.42 1.66 6.73
C ALA A 81 0.12 0.82 6.63
N PHE A 82 -1.03 1.48 6.76
CA PHE A 82 -2.34 0.86 6.77
C PHE A 82 -2.99 0.82 5.40
N GLU A 83 -2.70 1.82 4.56
CA GLU A 83 -3.34 2.01 3.28
C GLU A 83 -2.35 1.88 2.13
N TYR A 84 -2.85 1.44 1.00
CA TYR A 84 -2.05 1.40 -0.21
C TYR A 84 -1.61 2.81 -0.62
N GLY A 85 -0.37 2.93 -1.05
CA GLY A 85 0.13 4.16 -1.64
C GLY A 85 -0.31 4.36 -3.09
N PRO A 86 0.06 5.50 -3.70
CA PRO A 86 -0.37 5.85 -5.05
C PRO A 86 0.14 4.87 -6.11
N ALA A 87 -0.68 4.65 -7.14
CA ALA A 87 -0.23 4.03 -8.37
C ALA A 87 0.60 5.02 -9.21
N ALA A 88 1.46 4.50 -10.08
CA ALA A 88 2.14 5.35 -11.07
C ALA A 88 1.14 5.97 -12.04
N PRO A 89 1.40 7.19 -12.55
CA PRO A 89 0.55 7.81 -13.57
C PRO A 89 0.36 6.88 -14.78
N GLN A 90 -0.89 6.65 -15.15
CA GLN A 90 -1.25 5.72 -16.23
C GLN A 90 -2.38 6.29 -17.07
N SER A 91 -2.51 5.80 -18.30
CA SER A 91 -3.44 6.32 -19.30
C SER A 91 -4.42 5.28 -19.80
N ASN A 92 -5.01 4.49 -18.90
CA ASN A 92 -6.01 3.52 -19.34
C ASN A 92 -7.33 3.65 -18.58
N PRO A 93 -8.31 4.37 -19.16
CA PRO A 93 -9.65 4.46 -18.58
C PRO A 93 -10.42 3.13 -18.57
N ALA A 94 -10.03 2.13 -19.37
CA ALA A 94 -10.74 0.86 -19.46
C ALA A 94 -10.37 -0.14 -18.34
N THR A 95 -9.20 -0.01 -17.74
CA THR A 95 -8.76 -0.84 -16.59
C THR A 95 -8.87 -0.10 -15.27
N GLY A 96 -9.28 1.15 -15.32
CA GLY A 96 -9.66 2.02 -14.21
C GLY A 96 -8.62 2.10 -13.11
N SER A 97 -7.80 3.14 -13.10
CA SER A 97 -7.01 3.55 -11.94
C SER A 97 -7.84 3.62 -10.63
N GLN A 98 -9.14 3.79 -10.73
CA GLN A 98 -10.07 3.77 -9.60
C GLN A 98 -10.11 2.46 -8.82
N GLN A 99 -9.73 1.32 -9.42
CA GLN A 99 -9.62 0.05 -8.69
C GLN A 99 -8.33 -0.08 -7.89
N ASP A 100 -7.29 0.65 -8.29
CA ASP A 100 -5.95 0.54 -7.73
C ASP A 100 -5.54 1.77 -6.89
N GLY A 101 -6.49 2.67 -6.59
CA GLY A 101 -6.27 3.88 -5.81
C GLY A 101 -6.00 5.13 -6.67
N PHE A 102 -5.49 6.19 -6.04
CA PHE A 102 -5.13 7.42 -6.73
C PHE A 102 -3.74 7.33 -7.38
N GLU A 103 -3.52 8.12 -8.42
CA GLU A 103 -2.25 8.18 -9.14
C GLU A 103 -1.39 9.35 -8.68
N SER A 104 -0.07 9.13 -8.62
CA SER A 104 0.91 10.17 -8.31
C SER A 104 2.28 9.80 -8.87
N GLU A 105 3.12 10.79 -9.12
CA GLU A 105 4.54 10.57 -9.37
C GLU A 105 5.31 10.20 -8.08
N ASP A 106 4.69 10.34 -6.90
CA ASP A 106 5.19 9.81 -5.62
C ASP A 106 4.71 8.37 -5.42
N CYS A 107 5.04 7.49 -6.36
CA CYS A 107 4.52 6.14 -6.47
C CYS A 107 5.49 5.03 -6.09
N LEU A 108 6.73 5.36 -5.70
CA LEU A 108 7.74 4.35 -5.36
C LEU A 108 7.47 3.75 -3.98
N VAL A 109 6.41 2.96 -3.89
CA VAL A 109 5.93 2.31 -2.66
C VAL A 109 5.81 0.81 -2.84
N LEU A 110 5.88 0.09 -1.72
CA LEU A 110 5.69 -1.35 -1.66
C LEU A 110 4.74 -1.75 -0.53
N ASN A 111 4.26 -2.98 -0.59
CA ASN A 111 3.38 -3.57 0.42
C ASN A 111 3.96 -4.91 0.85
N ILE A 112 3.80 -5.28 2.12
CA ILE A 112 4.37 -6.49 2.72
C ILE A 112 3.30 -7.24 3.51
N TRP A 113 3.28 -8.56 3.34
CA TRP A 113 2.52 -9.52 4.15
C TRP A 113 3.50 -10.54 4.73
N THR A 114 3.50 -10.73 6.05
CA THR A 114 4.37 -11.68 6.74
C THR A 114 3.71 -12.24 8.00
N ARG A 115 4.02 -13.47 8.37
CA ARG A 115 3.57 -14.04 9.65
C ARG A 115 4.46 -13.65 10.82
N GLY A 116 5.70 -13.32 10.59
CA GLY A 116 6.67 -12.99 11.64
C GLY A 116 7.43 -11.72 11.40
N ILE A 117 7.82 -11.07 12.49
CA ILE A 117 8.69 -9.88 12.51
C ILE A 117 9.76 -10.16 13.55
N ASN A 118 11.02 -10.05 13.17
CA ASN A 118 12.17 -10.29 14.06
C ASN A 118 12.14 -11.66 14.78
N ASP A 119 11.53 -12.67 14.18
CA ASP A 119 11.36 -14.00 14.77
C ASP A 119 12.43 -15.01 14.31
N GLY A 120 13.37 -14.59 13.45
CA GLY A 120 14.41 -15.46 12.91
C GLY A 120 13.91 -16.51 11.91
N GLY A 121 12.68 -16.37 11.41
CA GLY A 121 11.98 -17.37 10.61
C GLY A 121 12.58 -17.67 9.24
N LYS A 122 13.48 -16.83 8.70
CA LYS A 122 14.17 -16.99 7.40
C LYS A 122 13.22 -17.40 6.28
N ARG A 123 12.04 -16.75 6.22
CA ARG A 123 10.99 -17.04 5.25
C ARG A 123 11.43 -16.71 3.83
N PRO A 124 11.07 -17.52 2.84
CA PRO A 124 11.24 -17.14 1.45
C PRO A 124 10.46 -15.87 1.13
N VAL A 125 11.05 -14.98 0.34
CA VAL A 125 10.42 -13.74 -0.10
C VAL A 125 9.90 -13.88 -1.51
N MET A 126 8.60 -13.69 -1.69
CA MET A 126 7.94 -13.60 -3.00
C MET A 126 7.81 -12.13 -3.38
N PHE A 127 8.69 -11.68 -4.25
CA PHE A 127 8.68 -10.33 -4.78
C PHE A 127 7.84 -10.26 -6.06
N TRP A 128 6.81 -9.43 -6.04
CA TRP A 128 5.83 -9.35 -7.13
C TRP A 128 5.91 -8.02 -7.87
N CYS A 129 6.23 -8.11 -9.17
CA CYS A 129 6.05 -7.01 -10.12
C CYS A 129 4.70 -7.20 -10.81
N HIS A 130 3.84 -6.20 -10.73
CA HIS A 130 2.51 -6.28 -11.33
C HIS A 130 2.56 -6.34 -12.86
N GLY A 131 1.52 -6.91 -13.46
CA GLY A 131 1.36 -6.96 -14.92
C GLY A 131 0.97 -5.59 -15.51
N GLY A 132 0.47 -5.61 -16.74
CA GLY A 132 -0.02 -4.40 -17.44
C GLY A 132 0.93 -3.87 -18.51
N GLY A 133 1.99 -4.63 -18.86
CA GLY A 133 2.89 -4.33 -19.97
C GLY A 133 3.66 -3.01 -19.79
N PHE A 134 4.05 -2.69 -18.56
CA PHE A 134 4.69 -1.42 -18.16
C PHE A 134 3.86 -0.17 -18.45
N ARG A 135 2.55 -0.32 -18.59
CA ARG A 135 1.63 0.77 -18.96
C ARG A 135 0.55 1.01 -17.93
N THR A 136 0.09 -0.02 -17.25
CA THR A 136 -1.08 0.04 -16.37
C THR A 136 -0.94 -0.86 -15.17
N LEU A 137 -1.90 -0.78 -14.24
CA LEU A 137 -2.02 -1.53 -13.00
C LEU A 137 -1.06 -1.03 -11.91
N SER A 138 -1.14 -1.67 -10.76
CA SER A 138 -0.29 -1.36 -9.61
C SER A 138 -0.15 -2.57 -8.70
N GLY A 139 0.83 -2.56 -7.82
CA GLY A 139 0.97 -3.55 -6.74
C GLY A 139 -0.11 -3.46 -5.68
N SER A 140 -0.98 -2.45 -5.77
CA SER A 140 -2.11 -2.21 -4.85
C SER A 140 -3.41 -2.88 -5.30
N SER A 141 -3.41 -3.59 -6.44
CA SER A 141 -4.59 -4.30 -6.91
C SER A 141 -5.03 -5.37 -5.90
N PRO A 142 -6.33 -5.46 -5.58
CA PRO A 142 -6.87 -6.50 -4.69
C PRO A 142 -6.54 -7.93 -5.12
N ARG A 143 -6.21 -8.15 -6.40
CA ARG A 143 -5.78 -9.44 -6.94
C ARG A 143 -4.42 -9.88 -6.42
N TYR A 144 -3.62 -8.94 -5.91
CA TYR A 144 -2.26 -9.18 -5.44
C TYR A 144 -2.16 -9.18 -3.91
N ASP A 145 -3.31 -9.25 -3.21
CA ASP A 145 -3.32 -9.40 -1.75
C ASP A 145 -2.57 -10.66 -1.33
N GLY A 146 -1.50 -10.47 -0.56
CA GLY A 146 -0.56 -11.52 -0.18
C GLY A 146 -1.04 -12.43 0.96
N THR A 147 -2.17 -12.10 1.61
CA THR A 147 -2.63 -12.76 2.83
C THR A 147 -2.72 -14.28 2.68
N ASN A 148 -3.34 -14.77 1.61
CA ASN A 148 -3.53 -16.21 1.39
C ASN A 148 -2.21 -16.95 1.12
N LEU A 149 -1.30 -16.34 0.37
CA LEU A 149 0.02 -16.93 0.10
C LEU A 149 0.86 -17.00 1.37
N THR A 150 0.89 -15.91 2.13
CA THR A 150 1.57 -15.83 3.43
C THR A 150 1.04 -16.86 4.42
N MET A 151 -0.28 -17.01 4.51
CA MET A 151 -0.91 -18.01 5.42
C MET A 151 -0.60 -19.45 5.03
N ARG A 152 -0.62 -19.77 3.75
CA ARG A 152 -0.47 -21.16 3.29
C ARG A 152 0.98 -21.58 3.13
N GLY A 153 1.86 -20.67 2.72
CA GLY A 153 3.23 -20.97 2.36
C GLY A 153 4.26 -20.56 3.40
N ASP A 154 3.87 -19.85 4.45
CA ASP A 154 4.77 -19.18 5.41
C ASP A 154 5.87 -18.39 4.69
N VAL A 155 5.47 -17.64 3.68
CA VAL A 155 6.32 -16.79 2.87
C VAL A 155 6.08 -15.31 3.18
N VAL A 156 7.06 -14.47 2.94
CA VAL A 156 6.86 -13.03 2.89
C VAL A 156 6.44 -12.65 1.47
N VAL A 157 5.32 -11.98 1.32
CA VAL A 157 4.88 -11.45 0.03
C VAL A 157 5.16 -9.96 -0.02
N VAL A 158 5.82 -9.51 -1.07
CA VAL A 158 6.10 -8.09 -1.33
C VAL A 158 5.53 -7.73 -2.70
N THR A 159 4.66 -6.73 -2.77
CA THR A 159 4.22 -6.15 -4.04
C THR A 159 4.74 -4.72 -4.16
N ILE A 160 5.09 -4.30 -5.35
CA ILE A 160 5.67 -2.97 -5.59
C ILE A 160 4.91 -2.18 -6.65
N ASN A 161 5.01 -0.86 -6.57
CA ASN A 161 4.77 0.04 -7.69
C ASN A 161 6.11 0.48 -8.28
N HIS A 162 6.14 0.73 -9.57
CA HIS A 162 7.28 1.31 -10.28
C HIS A 162 6.75 2.29 -11.33
N ARG A 163 7.56 3.19 -11.81
CA ARG A 163 7.16 4.10 -12.89
C ARG A 163 6.78 3.35 -14.16
N LEU A 164 5.76 3.86 -14.83
CA LEU A 164 5.14 3.28 -16.01
C LEU A 164 5.20 4.26 -17.19
N ASN A 165 4.88 3.76 -18.37
CA ASN A 165 4.71 4.57 -19.57
C ASN A 165 5.92 5.47 -19.87
N MET A 166 5.63 6.67 -20.33
CA MET A 166 6.66 7.65 -20.63
C MET A 166 7.48 8.05 -19.38
N MET A 167 6.89 8.02 -18.18
CA MET A 167 7.58 8.40 -16.95
C MET A 167 8.67 7.40 -16.56
N GLY A 168 8.54 6.13 -16.98
CA GLY A 168 9.48 5.06 -16.66
C GLY A 168 10.40 4.66 -17.83
N PHE A 169 10.02 4.96 -19.08
CA PHE A 169 10.61 4.30 -20.25
C PHE A 169 10.86 5.23 -21.46
N THR A 170 10.79 6.56 -21.31
CA THR A 170 11.14 7.48 -22.39
C THR A 170 12.62 7.83 -22.33
N HIS A 171 13.34 7.58 -23.43
CA HIS A 171 14.75 7.90 -23.54
C HIS A 171 14.95 9.35 -24.01
N PHE A 172 15.64 10.13 -23.21
CA PHE A 172 16.01 11.53 -23.49
C PHE A 172 17.54 11.74 -23.62
N GLY A 173 18.35 10.70 -23.44
CA GLY A 173 19.81 10.80 -23.47
C GLY A 173 20.34 11.39 -24.78
N ASP A 174 19.77 10.98 -25.92
CA ASP A 174 20.19 11.47 -27.25
C ASP A 174 19.85 12.93 -27.53
N MET A 175 19.10 13.59 -26.62
CA MET A 175 18.75 15.01 -26.76
C MET A 175 19.80 15.96 -26.21
N GLY A 176 21.00 15.46 -25.89
CA GLY A 176 22.14 16.25 -25.44
C GLY A 176 22.12 16.67 -23.97
N HIS A 177 21.42 15.92 -23.15
CA HIS A 177 21.35 16.13 -21.70
C HIS A 177 21.84 14.88 -20.97
N ASP A 178 23.11 14.83 -20.59
CA ASP A 178 23.78 13.70 -19.93
C ASP A 178 23.02 13.21 -18.69
N GLN A 179 22.35 14.11 -17.98
CA GLN A 179 21.55 13.74 -16.80
C GLN A 179 20.40 12.76 -17.10
N PHE A 180 19.94 12.67 -18.35
CA PHE A 180 18.87 11.80 -18.80
C PHE A 180 19.35 10.56 -19.55
N GLU A 181 20.64 10.24 -19.53
CA GLU A 181 21.22 9.09 -20.22
C GLU A 181 20.48 7.78 -19.91
N SER A 182 20.09 7.58 -18.66
CA SER A 182 19.39 6.37 -18.21
C SER A 182 17.86 6.47 -18.21
N SER A 183 17.27 7.58 -18.68
CA SER A 183 15.83 7.86 -18.59
C SER A 183 14.94 6.79 -19.24
N GLY A 184 15.42 6.13 -20.29
CA GLY A 184 14.72 5.04 -20.97
C GLY A 184 14.53 3.75 -20.13
N THR A 185 15.17 3.66 -18.97
CA THR A 185 15.15 2.45 -18.13
C THR A 185 14.83 2.72 -16.67
N VAL A 186 14.44 3.95 -16.31
CA VAL A 186 14.24 4.29 -14.89
C VAL A 186 13.13 3.49 -14.22
N GLY A 187 12.12 3.03 -14.96
CA GLY A 187 11.12 2.10 -14.43
C GLY A 187 11.71 0.74 -14.06
N MET A 188 12.72 0.24 -14.79
CA MET A 188 13.45 -0.96 -14.39
C MET A 188 14.38 -0.70 -13.21
N GLN A 189 14.98 0.50 -13.16
CA GLN A 189 15.82 0.89 -12.04
C GLN A 189 15.01 1.00 -10.74
N ASP A 190 13.74 1.40 -10.81
CA ASP A 190 12.81 1.39 -9.67
C ASP A 190 12.65 -0.03 -9.09
N ILE A 191 12.50 -1.04 -9.97
CA ILE A 191 12.40 -2.46 -9.55
C ILE A 191 13.68 -2.90 -8.84
N VAL A 192 14.85 -2.57 -9.40
CA VAL A 192 16.15 -2.88 -8.79
C VAL A 192 16.30 -2.17 -7.44
N HIS A 193 15.84 -0.92 -7.35
CA HIS A 193 15.88 -0.15 -6.11
C HIS A 193 14.98 -0.77 -5.03
N ALA A 194 13.77 -1.22 -5.39
CA ALA A 194 12.89 -1.93 -4.49
C ALA A 194 13.48 -3.26 -4.00
N LEU A 195 14.16 -4.02 -4.88
CA LEU A 195 14.85 -5.25 -4.49
C LEU A 195 15.96 -4.99 -3.47
N LYS A 196 16.74 -3.92 -3.65
CA LYS A 196 17.76 -3.50 -2.67
C LYS A 196 17.12 -3.10 -1.33
N TRP A 197 16.00 -2.37 -1.39
CA TRP A 197 15.25 -2.03 -0.19
C TRP A 197 14.81 -3.30 0.55
N VAL A 198 14.24 -4.27 -0.15
CA VAL A 198 13.83 -5.57 0.43
C VAL A 198 15.03 -6.27 1.06
N GLN A 199 16.15 -6.39 0.36
CA GLN A 199 17.38 -7.02 0.87
C GLN A 199 17.84 -6.40 2.19
N ASN A 200 17.72 -5.07 2.33
CA ASN A 200 18.22 -4.35 3.49
C ASN A 200 17.25 -4.32 4.69
N ASN A 201 15.98 -4.65 4.48
CA ASN A 201 14.94 -4.43 5.49
C ASN A 201 14.12 -5.68 5.85
N ILE A 202 14.11 -6.73 5.01
CA ILE A 202 13.15 -7.82 5.17
C ILE A 202 13.46 -8.79 6.32
N GLU A 203 14.67 -8.75 6.84
CA GLU A 203 15.09 -9.56 8.00
C GLU A 203 14.81 -8.87 9.36
N GLN A 204 14.19 -7.68 9.34
CA GLN A 204 13.95 -6.87 10.54
C GLN A 204 12.56 -7.03 11.11
#